data_24fa74091058ad7267c484b9ffc00b59
#
_entry.id   24fa74091058ad7267c484b9ffc00b59
#
_cell.length_a   1.000
_cell.length_b   1.000
_cell.length_c   1.000
_cell.angle_alpha   90.00
_cell.angle_beta   90.00
_cell.angle_gamma   90.00
#
_symmetry.space_group_name_H-M   'P 1'
#
loop_
_entity.id
_entity.type
_entity.pdbx_description
1 polymer ?
#
loop_
_entity_poly.entity_id
_entity_poly.type
_entity_poly.pdbx_seq_one_letter_code
_entity_poly.pdbx_strand_id
1 'polypeptide(L)'
;MARVKGTTLTERDRTLLAYVGIARYVSAEQVHRLVIESPNRRLAYRRLARLCTPGSKPGDAAYLRRLEFRRPEGTAVPVWALAPAGRALAEAVVPYLRPPAQKDVGHHFLEHTLLLNDVLVGLVVALRALPNASVRELPFRWICEDDGVLEFEMFHRHTGVTSPAVLKPDAILEVPGRERRMFLEAETGAHSIASANPSHHGAVLHKLQRYAHFFTAMAGDGGATYYARAFPDRLFPVLVFLVHSPERKRRVEKAAKDWLGAQGSSAFRVRVLTFEEAADVLATFIREGSAVPAEPRPASVAPLDAEKSRQLRDGYNALAEALNATRRAIADHNARGGCRVDLPAAPVEALRTLRDLIRHDLLGEPRPTLAAKRVSNR
;
A
#
# COMPACT_ATOMS: atom_id res chain seq x y z
N MET A 1 9.17 -31.16 -41.74
CA MET A 1 8.61 -30.31 -40.67
C MET A 1 9.03 -30.87 -39.32
N ALA A 2 9.86 -30.14 -38.57
CA ALA A 2 10.29 -30.60 -37.25
C ALA A 2 9.08 -30.52 -36.29
N ARG A 3 8.72 -31.65 -35.71
CA ARG A 3 7.68 -31.78 -34.68
C ARG A 3 8.09 -30.89 -33.46
N VAL A 4 7.43 -29.79 -33.26
CA VAL A 4 7.60 -29.00 -32.03
C VAL A 4 7.05 -29.84 -30.89
N LYS A 5 7.94 -30.45 -30.10
CA LYS A 5 7.55 -31.15 -28.86
C LYS A 5 6.88 -30.11 -27.94
N GLY A 6 5.73 -30.46 -27.41
CA GLY A 6 5.03 -29.63 -26.41
C GLY A 6 5.99 -29.15 -25.32
N THR A 7 5.83 -27.91 -24.87
CA THR A 7 6.72 -27.34 -23.86
C THR A 7 6.52 -28.08 -22.54
N THR A 8 7.44 -28.94 -22.15
CA THR A 8 7.46 -29.54 -20.82
C THR A 8 7.93 -28.43 -19.84
N LEU A 9 7.09 -28.13 -18.87
CA LEU A 9 7.41 -27.19 -17.81
C LEU A 9 8.40 -27.81 -16.83
N THR A 10 9.48 -27.12 -16.58
CA THR A 10 10.43 -27.43 -15.51
C THR A 10 10.02 -26.72 -14.23
N GLU A 11 10.61 -27.08 -13.08
CA GLU A 11 10.40 -26.36 -11.82
C GLU A 11 10.83 -24.89 -11.91
N ARG A 12 11.94 -24.63 -12.62
CA ARG A 12 12.38 -23.27 -12.94
C ARG A 12 11.31 -22.46 -13.69
N ASP A 13 10.53 -23.10 -14.58
CA ASP A 13 9.45 -22.40 -15.29
C ASP A 13 8.29 -22.06 -14.37
N ARG A 14 7.95 -22.96 -13.45
CA ARG A 14 6.91 -22.70 -12.43
C ARG A 14 7.31 -21.54 -11.53
N THR A 15 8.56 -21.52 -11.08
CA THR A 15 9.15 -20.40 -10.33
C THR A 15 9.11 -19.12 -11.14
N LEU A 16 9.51 -19.13 -12.41
CA LEU A 16 9.42 -17.99 -13.31
C LEU A 16 7.99 -17.47 -13.44
N LEU A 17 7.02 -18.36 -13.69
CA LEU A 17 5.61 -17.96 -13.83
C LEU A 17 5.08 -17.33 -12.54
N ALA A 18 5.46 -17.84 -11.36
CA ALA A 18 5.11 -17.25 -10.09
C ALA A 18 5.69 -15.83 -9.92
N TYR A 19 6.98 -15.63 -10.30
CA TYR A 19 7.57 -14.28 -10.30
C TYR A 19 6.90 -13.33 -11.30
N VAL A 20 6.56 -13.79 -12.50
CA VAL A 20 5.78 -12.99 -13.46
C VAL A 20 4.40 -12.66 -12.89
N GLY A 21 3.83 -13.55 -12.09
CA GLY A 21 2.57 -13.31 -11.40
C GLY A 21 2.63 -12.12 -10.47
N ILE A 22 3.60 -12.09 -9.55
CA ILE A 22 3.76 -11.00 -8.57
C ILE A 22 4.28 -9.70 -9.19
N ALA A 23 5.09 -9.78 -10.25
CA ALA A 23 5.63 -8.62 -10.97
C ALA A 23 4.68 -8.08 -12.05
N ARG A 24 3.70 -8.87 -12.48
CA ARG A 24 2.75 -8.63 -13.59
C ARG A 24 3.38 -8.53 -14.97
N TYR A 25 4.44 -7.77 -15.10
CA TYR A 25 5.19 -7.54 -16.33
C TYR A 25 6.67 -7.69 -16.07
N VAL A 26 7.39 -8.39 -16.93
CA VAL A 26 8.84 -8.57 -16.78
C VAL A 26 9.57 -8.37 -18.09
N SER A 27 10.77 -7.84 -18.02
CA SER A 27 11.72 -7.84 -19.14
C SER A 27 12.57 -9.12 -19.13
N ALA A 28 13.24 -9.42 -20.25
CA ALA A 28 14.18 -10.54 -20.31
C ALA A 28 15.37 -10.37 -19.34
N GLU A 29 15.79 -9.13 -19.08
CA GLU A 29 16.85 -8.82 -18.13
C GLU A 29 16.44 -9.16 -16.70
N GLN A 30 15.24 -8.78 -16.31
CA GLN A 30 14.67 -9.09 -14.99
C GLN A 30 14.56 -10.62 -14.79
N VAL A 31 14.07 -11.34 -15.79
CA VAL A 31 13.98 -12.81 -15.75
C VAL A 31 15.36 -13.44 -15.67
N HIS A 32 16.33 -12.92 -16.40
CA HIS A 32 17.70 -13.38 -16.34
C HIS A 32 18.27 -13.28 -14.91
N ARG A 33 18.09 -12.16 -14.26
CA ARG A 33 18.52 -11.94 -12.86
C ARG A 33 17.76 -12.81 -11.86
N LEU A 34 16.48 -13.09 -12.11
CA LEU A 34 15.63 -13.86 -11.21
C LEU A 34 15.89 -15.37 -11.24
N VAL A 35 16.00 -15.97 -12.43
CA VAL A 35 15.89 -17.43 -12.55
C VAL A 35 16.93 -18.06 -13.47
N ILE A 36 17.74 -17.30 -14.18
CA ILE A 36 18.69 -17.84 -15.15
C ILE A 36 20.13 -17.59 -14.68
N GLU A 37 20.72 -18.61 -14.11
CA GLU A 37 22.11 -18.62 -13.69
C GLU A 37 23.04 -18.88 -14.87
N SER A 38 23.20 -17.92 -15.72
CA SER A 38 24.09 -18.04 -16.88
C SER A 38 24.54 -16.67 -17.31
N PRO A 39 25.81 -16.48 -17.72
CA PRO A 39 26.26 -15.22 -18.30
C PRO A 39 25.56 -14.91 -19.63
N ASN A 40 24.90 -15.87 -20.24
CA ASN A 40 24.24 -15.73 -21.54
C ASN A 40 22.78 -15.26 -21.38
N ARG A 41 22.56 -13.93 -21.45
CA ARG A 41 21.23 -13.31 -21.39
C ARG A 41 20.25 -13.80 -22.46
N ARG A 42 20.74 -14.30 -23.62
CA ARG A 42 19.88 -14.87 -24.67
C ARG A 42 19.10 -16.10 -24.21
N LEU A 43 19.55 -16.78 -23.15
CA LEU A 43 18.81 -17.92 -22.60
C LEU A 43 17.47 -17.51 -22.00
N ALA A 44 17.42 -16.39 -21.28
CA ALA A 44 16.19 -15.84 -20.74
C ALA A 44 15.20 -15.53 -21.87
N TYR A 45 15.68 -14.81 -22.90
CA TYR A 45 14.85 -14.47 -24.04
C TYR A 45 14.28 -15.70 -24.77
N ARG A 46 15.14 -16.69 -25.05
CA ARG A 46 14.70 -17.93 -25.70
C ARG A 46 13.69 -18.69 -24.85
N ARG A 47 13.86 -18.72 -23.52
CA ARG A 47 12.92 -19.40 -22.64
C ARG A 47 11.58 -18.68 -22.57
N LEU A 48 11.57 -17.38 -22.44
CA LEU A 48 10.36 -16.56 -22.49
C LEU A 48 9.60 -16.71 -23.80
N ALA A 49 10.30 -16.64 -24.94
CA ALA A 49 9.71 -16.86 -26.26
C ALA A 49 9.05 -18.27 -26.37
N ARG A 50 9.72 -19.29 -25.84
CA ARG A 50 9.18 -20.67 -25.84
C ARG A 50 7.91 -20.79 -24.99
N LEU A 51 7.83 -20.10 -23.86
CA LEU A 51 6.64 -20.10 -22.99
C LEU A 51 5.47 -19.31 -23.59
N CYS A 52 5.73 -18.44 -24.58
CA CYS A 52 4.71 -17.75 -25.36
C CYS A 52 4.11 -18.62 -26.49
N THR A 53 4.75 -19.73 -26.84
CA THR A 53 4.30 -20.57 -27.94
C THR A 53 3.42 -21.67 -27.38
N PRO A 54 2.18 -21.84 -27.90
CA PRO A 54 1.36 -23.02 -27.56
C PRO A 54 2.08 -24.30 -27.88
N GLY A 55 1.83 -25.34 -27.11
CA GLY A 55 2.34 -26.68 -27.45
C GLY A 55 1.71 -27.23 -28.72
N SER A 56 2.23 -28.38 -29.17
CA SER A 56 1.80 -28.99 -30.42
C SER A 56 0.55 -29.87 -30.31
N LYS A 57 0.00 -30.03 -29.10
CA LYS A 57 -1.21 -30.83 -28.88
C LYS A 57 -2.45 -29.95 -28.88
N PRO A 58 -3.59 -30.48 -29.38
CA PRO A 58 -4.87 -29.80 -29.21
C PRO A 58 -5.11 -29.50 -27.73
N GLY A 59 -5.42 -28.25 -27.40
CA GLY A 59 -5.61 -27.76 -26.01
C GLY A 59 -4.35 -27.25 -25.31
N ASP A 60 -3.15 -27.40 -25.89
CA ASP A 60 -1.95 -26.74 -25.35
C ASP A 60 -2.08 -25.22 -25.49
N ALA A 61 -1.95 -24.51 -24.38
CA ALA A 61 -2.03 -23.05 -24.33
C ALA A 61 -0.65 -22.43 -24.05
N ALA A 62 -0.47 -21.20 -24.48
CA ALA A 62 0.70 -20.40 -24.08
C ALA A 62 0.61 -20.04 -22.59
N TYR A 63 1.77 -20.07 -21.91
CA TYR A 63 1.87 -19.68 -20.51
C TYR A 63 2.15 -18.19 -20.33
N LEU A 64 2.81 -17.58 -21.31
CA LEU A 64 3.11 -16.15 -21.35
C LEU A 64 2.54 -15.52 -22.61
N ARG A 65 2.28 -14.22 -22.54
CA ARG A 65 2.04 -13.35 -23.69
C ARG A 65 3.14 -12.31 -23.77
N ARG A 66 3.57 -11.99 -24.97
CA ARG A 66 4.54 -10.93 -25.25
C ARG A 66 3.79 -9.64 -25.56
N LEU A 67 4.27 -8.57 -24.98
CA LEU A 67 3.86 -7.19 -25.24
C LEU A 67 5.09 -6.45 -25.79
N GLU A 68 4.86 -5.39 -26.56
CA GLU A 68 5.93 -4.47 -26.99
C GLU A 68 5.76 -3.14 -26.25
N PHE A 69 6.79 -2.79 -25.51
CA PHE A 69 6.94 -1.49 -24.89
C PHE A 69 7.92 -0.67 -25.73
N ARG A 70 7.52 0.54 -26.12
CA ARG A 70 8.42 1.48 -26.79
C ARG A 70 8.85 2.54 -25.81
N ARG A 71 10.14 2.63 -25.58
CA ARG A 71 10.72 3.71 -24.78
C ARG A 71 10.54 5.06 -25.48
N PRO A 72 10.62 6.19 -24.77
CA PRO A 72 10.51 7.52 -25.37
C PRO A 72 11.47 7.75 -26.54
N GLU A 73 12.67 7.17 -26.48
CA GLU A 73 13.67 7.20 -27.54
C GLU A 73 13.37 6.30 -28.77
N GLY A 74 12.22 5.63 -28.77
CA GLY A 74 11.77 4.78 -29.87
C GLY A 74 12.20 3.32 -29.81
N THR A 75 13.09 2.93 -28.90
CA THR A 75 13.55 1.54 -28.74
C THR A 75 12.41 0.63 -28.26
N ALA A 76 12.12 -0.41 -29.05
CA ALA A 76 11.15 -1.42 -28.64
C ALA A 76 11.77 -2.42 -27.65
N VAL A 77 11.19 -2.51 -26.46
CA VAL A 77 11.57 -3.46 -25.42
C VAL A 77 10.47 -4.50 -25.29
N PRO A 78 10.75 -5.78 -25.54
CA PRO A 78 9.76 -6.84 -25.30
C PRO A 78 9.56 -7.04 -23.80
N VAL A 79 8.29 -7.13 -23.42
CA VAL A 79 7.82 -7.35 -22.07
C VAL A 79 6.90 -8.55 -22.05
N TRP A 80 6.96 -9.33 -20.99
CA TRP A 80 6.15 -10.55 -20.86
C TRP A 80 5.20 -10.45 -19.66
N ALA A 81 4.00 -10.98 -19.86
CA ALA A 81 2.97 -11.11 -18.84
C ALA A 81 2.39 -12.53 -18.87
N LEU A 82 1.69 -12.93 -17.82
CA LEU A 82 1.02 -14.22 -17.79
C LEU A 82 -0.10 -14.27 -18.86
N ALA A 83 -0.16 -15.38 -19.58
CA ALA A 83 -1.35 -15.82 -20.29
C ALA A 83 -2.26 -16.64 -19.34
N PRO A 84 -3.52 -16.94 -19.69
CA PRO A 84 -4.45 -17.65 -18.79
C PRO A 84 -3.90 -18.95 -18.19
N ALA A 85 -3.23 -19.79 -19.00
CA ALA A 85 -2.64 -21.03 -18.50
C ALA A 85 -1.48 -20.80 -17.52
N GLY A 86 -0.63 -19.79 -17.79
CA GLY A 86 0.46 -19.41 -16.88
C GLY A 86 -0.07 -18.84 -15.58
N ARG A 87 -1.17 -18.10 -15.63
CA ARG A 87 -1.83 -17.55 -14.46
C ARG A 87 -2.33 -18.66 -13.53
N ALA A 88 -3.06 -19.64 -14.04
CA ALA A 88 -3.55 -20.75 -13.20
C ALA A 88 -2.41 -21.45 -12.45
N LEU A 89 -1.23 -21.56 -13.07
CA LEU A 89 -0.04 -22.10 -12.41
C LEU A 89 0.57 -21.16 -11.38
N ALA A 90 0.58 -19.85 -11.65
CA ALA A 90 1.09 -18.86 -10.70
C ALA A 90 0.19 -18.73 -9.48
N GLU A 91 -1.13 -18.74 -9.63
CA GLU A 91 -2.12 -18.70 -8.55
C GLU A 91 -2.02 -19.91 -7.62
N ALA A 92 -1.67 -21.08 -8.14
CA ALA A 92 -1.41 -22.27 -7.31
C ALA A 92 -0.18 -22.08 -6.38
N VAL A 93 0.75 -21.19 -6.73
CA VAL A 93 1.95 -20.87 -5.93
C VAL A 93 1.73 -19.62 -5.07
N VAL A 94 1.02 -18.64 -5.59
CA VAL A 94 0.82 -17.32 -5.01
C VAL A 94 -0.68 -17.05 -4.87
N PRO A 95 -1.32 -17.50 -3.80
CA PRO A 95 -2.79 -17.50 -3.68
C PRO A 95 -3.43 -16.12 -3.53
N TYR A 96 -2.64 -15.06 -3.30
CA TYR A 96 -3.12 -13.69 -3.22
C TYR A 96 -3.14 -12.93 -4.55
N LEU A 97 -2.73 -13.57 -5.68
CA LEU A 97 -2.83 -12.95 -6.99
C LEU A 97 -4.28 -12.71 -7.39
N ARG A 98 -4.61 -11.46 -7.68
CA ARG A 98 -5.92 -11.10 -8.26
C ARG A 98 -5.85 -11.11 -9.80
N PRO A 99 -6.96 -11.36 -10.49
CA PRO A 99 -7.02 -11.20 -11.94
C PRO A 99 -6.60 -9.77 -12.32
N PRO A 100 -5.71 -9.55 -13.32
CA PRO A 100 -5.42 -8.21 -13.77
C PRO A 100 -6.70 -7.59 -14.27
N ALA A 101 -6.94 -6.34 -13.92
CA ALA A 101 -7.89 -5.53 -14.66
C ALA A 101 -7.38 -5.48 -16.11
N GLN A 102 -8.03 -6.26 -16.99
CA GLN A 102 -7.62 -6.31 -18.38
C GLN A 102 -7.96 -5.00 -19.05
N LYS A 103 -6.96 -4.21 -19.41
CA LYS A 103 -7.09 -3.16 -20.42
C LYS A 103 -5.73 -2.90 -21.05
N ASP A 104 -5.72 -2.31 -22.21
CA ASP A 104 -4.52 -1.89 -22.90
C ASP A 104 -3.63 -1.06 -21.96
N VAL A 105 -2.46 -1.60 -21.71
CA VAL A 105 -1.54 -1.02 -20.72
C VAL A 105 -0.78 0.10 -21.42
N GLY A 106 -1.00 1.33 -20.97
CA GLY A 106 -0.29 2.50 -21.50
C GLY A 106 1.23 2.41 -21.28
N HIS A 107 2.00 3.05 -22.17
CA HIS A 107 3.47 3.03 -22.12
C HIS A 107 4.03 3.50 -20.79
N HIS A 108 3.52 4.60 -20.24
CA HIS A 108 3.96 5.13 -18.95
C HIS A 108 3.75 4.17 -17.79
N PHE A 109 2.64 3.43 -17.83
CA PHE A 109 2.38 2.41 -16.82
C PHE A 109 3.38 1.26 -16.89
N LEU A 110 3.73 0.79 -18.08
CA LEU A 110 4.73 -0.28 -18.25
C LEU A 110 6.12 0.16 -17.79
N GLU A 111 6.55 1.36 -18.14
CA GLU A 111 7.83 1.92 -17.70
C GLU A 111 7.90 1.97 -16.17
N HIS A 112 6.89 2.55 -15.55
CA HIS A 112 6.74 2.65 -14.11
C HIS A 112 6.79 1.27 -13.43
N THR A 113 6.02 0.31 -13.95
CA THR A 113 5.97 -1.05 -13.41
C THR A 113 7.33 -1.76 -13.57
N LEU A 114 8.03 -1.58 -14.69
CA LEU A 114 9.34 -2.19 -14.90
C LEU A 114 10.39 -1.63 -13.93
N LEU A 115 10.38 -0.33 -13.67
CA LEU A 115 11.26 0.30 -12.67
C LEU A 115 11.01 -0.26 -11.27
N LEU A 116 9.76 -0.37 -10.88
CA LEU A 116 9.37 -0.96 -9.60
C LEU A 116 9.79 -2.43 -9.51
N ASN A 117 9.67 -3.17 -10.62
CA ASN A 117 10.10 -4.56 -10.71
C ASN A 117 11.62 -4.73 -10.65
N ASP A 118 12.42 -3.71 -11.03
CA ASP A 118 13.86 -3.75 -10.81
C ASP A 118 14.20 -3.74 -9.32
N VAL A 119 13.42 -3.02 -8.50
CA VAL A 119 13.51 -3.06 -7.03
C VAL A 119 13.10 -4.44 -6.51
N LEU A 120 11.96 -4.99 -6.96
CA LEU A 120 11.53 -6.34 -6.60
C LEU A 120 12.61 -7.38 -6.93
N VAL A 121 13.14 -7.35 -8.16
CA VAL A 121 14.17 -8.27 -8.62
C VAL A 121 15.45 -8.14 -7.79
N GLY A 122 15.89 -6.91 -7.53
CA GLY A 122 17.03 -6.64 -6.66
C GLY A 122 16.82 -7.20 -5.26
N LEU A 123 15.65 -6.99 -4.69
CA LEU A 123 15.26 -7.48 -3.37
C LEU A 123 15.25 -9.02 -3.30
N VAL A 124 14.65 -9.68 -4.30
CA VAL A 124 14.66 -11.16 -4.41
C VAL A 124 16.09 -11.69 -4.51
N VAL A 125 16.91 -11.09 -5.37
CA VAL A 125 18.32 -11.50 -5.55
C VAL A 125 19.11 -11.32 -4.25
N ALA A 126 18.89 -10.22 -3.55
CA ALA A 126 19.57 -9.95 -2.28
C ALA A 126 19.17 -10.92 -1.15
N LEU A 127 17.89 -11.34 -1.10
CA LEU A 127 17.33 -12.09 0.05
C LEU A 127 17.26 -13.60 -0.14
N ARG A 128 17.32 -14.11 -1.35
CA ARG A 128 17.25 -15.55 -1.58
C ARG A 128 18.54 -16.25 -1.15
N ALA A 129 18.38 -17.40 -0.49
CA ALA A 129 19.52 -18.25 -0.14
C ALA A 129 20.07 -19.02 -1.35
N LEU A 130 19.19 -19.37 -2.29
CA LEU A 130 19.50 -20.14 -3.51
C LEU A 130 18.96 -19.41 -4.75
N PRO A 131 19.66 -19.47 -5.90
CA PRO A 131 19.26 -18.77 -7.11
C PRO A 131 17.86 -19.11 -7.60
N ASN A 132 17.33 -20.25 -7.50
CA ASN A 132 15.99 -20.62 -7.95
C ASN A 132 14.98 -20.78 -6.82
N ALA A 133 15.19 -20.07 -5.68
CA ALA A 133 14.25 -20.09 -4.57
C ALA A 133 12.82 -19.76 -5.03
N SER A 134 11.88 -20.57 -4.58
CA SER A 134 10.46 -20.38 -4.87
C SER A 134 9.96 -19.06 -4.29
N VAL A 135 8.95 -18.45 -4.92
CA VAL A 135 8.27 -17.27 -4.37
C VAL A 135 7.71 -17.54 -2.96
N ARG A 136 7.34 -18.78 -2.64
CA ARG A 136 6.88 -19.20 -1.30
C ARG A 136 7.96 -19.11 -0.23
N GLU A 137 9.23 -19.18 -0.61
CA GLU A 137 10.39 -19.13 0.29
C GLU A 137 10.87 -17.70 0.54
N LEU A 138 10.27 -16.72 -0.13
CA LEU A 138 10.60 -15.32 0.10
C LEU A 138 10.14 -14.91 1.51
N PRO A 139 10.99 -14.20 2.26
CA PRO A 139 10.66 -13.72 3.60
C PRO A 139 9.73 -12.49 3.57
N PHE A 140 9.10 -12.21 2.45
CA PHE A 140 8.19 -11.09 2.25
C PHE A 140 7.09 -11.42 1.24
N ARG A 141 6.03 -10.64 1.25
CA ARG A 141 5.00 -10.60 0.21
C ARG A 141 5.09 -9.29 -0.55
N TRP A 142 4.94 -9.37 -1.85
CA TRP A 142 4.89 -8.23 -2.74
C TRP A 142 3.51 -8.16 -3.39
N ILE A 143 2.76 -7.13 -3.06
CA ILE A 143 1.38 -6.94 -3.53
C ILE A 143 1.40 -5.75 -4.48
N CYS A 144 1.11 -5.98 -5.75
CA CYS A 144 1.09 -4.93 -6.77
C CYS A 144 -0.17 -4.04 -6.68
N GLU A 145 -0.11 -2.92 -7.37
CA GLU A 145 -1.13 -1.87 -7.45
C GLU A 145 -2.57 -2.38 -7.50
N ASP A 146 -2.90 -3.28 -8.44
CA ASP A 146 -4.30 -3.77 -8.59
C ASP A 146 -4.72 -4.72 -7.46
N ASP A 147 -3.77 -5.36 -6.79
CA ASP A 147 -4.04 -6.24 -5.64
C ASP A 147 -4.10 -5.45 -4.35
N GLY A 148 -3.49 -4.26 -4.32
CA GLY A 148 -3.37 -3.36 -3.17
C GLY A 148 -4.36 -2.19 -3.17
N VAL A 149 -5.48 -2.26 -3.90
CA VAL A 149 -6.49 -1.19 -3.94
C VAL A 149 -7.13 -1.00 -2.58
N LEU A 150 -7.07 0.24 -2.07
CA LEU A 150 -7.58 0.63 -0.76
C LEU A 150 -8.66 1.69 -0.94
N GLU A 151 -9.87 1.37 -0.52
CA GLU A 151 -11.03 2.25 -0.61
C GLU A 151 -11.29 2.94 0.73
N PHE A 152 -11.58 4.23 0.69
CA PHE A 152 -11.88 5.04 1.87
C PHE A 152 -12.72 6.26 1.48
N GLU A 153 -13.15 7.02 2.46
CA GLU A 153 -13.85 8.29 2.23
C GLU A 153 -12.93 9.45 2.59
N MET A 154 -12.88 10.46 1.74
CA MET A 154 -12.08 11.66 1.95
C MET A 154 -12.97 12.89 2.10
N PHE A 155 -12.76 13.63 3.19
CA PHE A 155 -13.43 14.90 3.40
C PHE A 155 -12.68 16.03 2.70
N HIS A 156 -13.36 16.72 1.80
CA HIS A 156 -12.82 17.84 1.05
C HIS A 156 -13.15 19.17 1.76
N ARG A 157 -12.17 19.74 2.45
CA ARG A 157 -12.35 20.98 3.23
C ARG A 157 -12.92 22.15 2.43
N HIS A 158 -12.59 22.25 1.14
CA HIS A 158 -13.04 23.35 0.28
C HIS A 158 -14.52 23.26 -0.11
N THR A 159 -15.07 22.06 -0.18
CA THR A 159 -16.47 21.82 -0.57
C THR A 159 -17.36 21.42 0.60
N GLY A 160 -16.76 21.06 1.74
CA GLY A 160 -17.48 20.48 2.88
C GLY A 160 -18.08 19.09 2.62
N VAL A 161 -17.72 18.45 1.50
CA VAL A 161 -18.30 17.18 1.06
C VAL A 161 -17.33 16.04 1.33
N THR A 162 -17.88 14.92 1.79
CA THR A 162 -17.16 13.63 1.85
C THR A 162 -17.44 12.86 0.58
N SER A 163 -16.41 12.39 -0.08
CA SER A 163 -16.55 11.57 -1.30
C SER A 163 -15.69 10.29 -1.22
N PRO A 164 -16.11 9.22 -1.93
CA PRO A 164 -15.28 8.03 -2.08
C PRO A 164 -13.91 8.38 -2.67
N ALA A 165 -12.88 7.79 -2.13
CA ALA A 165 -11.50 7.93 -2.56
C ALA A 165 -10.82 6.56 -2.62
N VAL A 166 -9.83 6.44 -3.50
CA VAL A 166 -9.07 5.20 -3.70
C VAL A 166 -7.59 5.50 -3.63
N LEU A 167 -6.85 4.78 -2.78
CA LEU A 167 -5.40 4.68 -2.85
C LEU A 167 -5.02 3.42 -3.61
N LYS A 168 -4.09 3.58 -4.53
CA LYS A 168 -3.45 2.47 -5.25
C LYS A 168 -1.95 2.61 -5.08
N PRO A 169 -1.39 2.05 -4.00
CA PRO A 169 0.06 1.97 -3.87
C PRO A 169 0.66 1.24 -5.06
N ASP A 170 1.77 1.70 -5.57
CA ASP A 170 2.46 1.01 -6.68
C ASP A 170 2.88 -0.40 -6.27
N ALA A 171 3.26 -0.57 -4.99
CA ALA A 171 3.34 -1.87 -4.34
C ALA A 171 3.15 -1.77 -2.83
N ILE A 172 2.75 -2.88 -2.21
CA ILE A 172 2.78 -3.07 -0.75
C ILE A 172 3.78 -4.19 -0.45
N LEU A 173 4.74 -3.90 0.41
CA LEU A 173 5.70 -4.89 0.91
C LEU A 173 5.31 -5.28 2.34
N GLU A 174 4.93 -6.55 2.51
CA GLU A 174 4.64 -7.15 3.80
C GLU A 174 5.73 -8.13 4.19
N VAL A 175 6.23 -8.00 5.40
CA VAL A 175 7.26 -8.89 5.94
C VAL A 175 6.64 -9.65 7.12
N PRO A 176 6.31 -10.96 6.96
CA PRO A 176 5.74 -11.76 8.03
C PRO A 176 6.63 -11.73 9.28
N GLY A 177 6.00 -11.58 10.45
CA GLY A 177 6.72 -11.49 11.72
C GLY A 177 7.38 -10.13 12.00
N ARG A 178 7.18 -9.13 11.14
CA ARG A 178 7.61 -7.75 11.38
C ARG A 178 6.43 -6.88 11.77
N GLU A 179 6.70 -5.84 12.54
CA GLU A 179 5.68 -4.89 13.01
C GLU A 179 5.39 -3.76 11.99
N ARG A 180 5.80 -3.93 10.73
CA ARG A 180 5.71 -2.85 9.73
C ARG A 180 5.22 -3.35 8.39
N ARG A 181 4.39 -2.51 7.74
CA ARG A 181 3.96 -2.65 6.36
C ARG A 181 4.43 -1.45 5.56
N MET A 182 5.05 -1.68 4.42
CA MET A 182 5.55 -0.61 3.56
C MET A 182 4.65 -0.42 2.36
N PHE A 183 4.29 0.83 2.09
CA PHE A 183 3.57 1.28 0.91
C PHE A 183 4.58 1.98 0.00
N LEU A 184 4.82 1.45 -1.17
CA LEU A 184 5.80 1.97 -2.11
C LEU A 184 5.12 2.82 -3.18
N GLU A 185 5.70 3.98 -3.45
CA GLU A 185 5.30 4.93 -4.48
C GLU A 185 6.50 5.28 -5.36
N ALA A 186 6.44 4.91 -6.62
CA ALA A 186 7.51 5.19 -7.58
C ALA A 186 7.32 6.57 -8.21
N GLU A 187 8.22 7.48 -7.90
CA GLU A 187 8.23 8.86 -8.39
C GLU A 187 9.22 9.02 -9.53
N THR A 188 8.74 8.87 -10.75
CA THR A 188 9.57 8.97 -11.98
C THR A 188 10.00 10.39 -12.31
N GLY A 189 9.60 11.39 -11.53
CA GLY A 189 9.98 12.78 -11.71
C GLY A 189 9.06 13.58 -12.63
N ALA A 190 8.08 12.93 -13.26
CA ALA A 190 7.09 13.58 -14.13
C ALA A 190 6.15 14.53 -13.36
N HIS A 191 6.01 14.33 -12.05
CA HIS A 191 5.12 15.12 -11.22
C HIS A 191 5.87 16.13 -10.35
N SER A 192 5.23 17.28 -10.10
CA SER A 192 5.71 18.29 -9.17
C SER A 192 5.70 17.75 -7.73
N ILE A 193 6.56 18.28 -6.86
CA ILE A 193 6.52 17.94 -5.44
C ILE A 193 5.29 18.53 -4.78
N ALA A 194 4.98 19.79 -5.12
CA ALA A 194 3.78 20.49 -4.67
C ALA A 194 3.03 21.04 -5.89
N SER A 195 1.72 21.00 -5.86
CA SER A 195 0.87 21.64 -6.86
C SER A 195 -0.20 22.45 -6.16
N ALA A 196 -0.41 23.68 -6.62
CA ALA A 196 -1.54 24.50 -6.19
C ALA A 196 -2.87 23.97 -6.78
N ASN A 197 -2.81 23.15 -7.82
CA ASN A 197 -4.00 22.57 -8.45
C ASN A 197 -4.43 21.29 -7.70
N PRO A 198 -5.59 21.27 -7.04
CA PRO A 198 -6.10 20.10 -6.32
C PRO A 198 -6.37 18.89 -7.21
N SER A 199 -6.52 19.06 -8.52
CA SER A 199 -6.68 17.94 -9.46
C SER A 199 -5.37 17.24 -9.83
N HIS A 200 -4.21 17.79 -9.44
CA HIS A 200 -2.90 17.14 -9.63
C HIS A 200 -2.64 16.06 -8.58
N HIS A 201 -3.42 15.00 -8.60
CA HIS A 201 -3.32 13.89 -7.66
C HIS A 201 -1.96 13.17 -7.67
N GLY A 202 -1.15 13.36 -8.71
CA GLY A 202 0.21 12.81 -8.82
C GLY A 202 1.28 13.56 -8.03
N ALA A 203 1.03 14.79 -7.54
CA ALA A 203 2.02 15.52 -6.76
C ALA A 203 2.33 14.79 -5.44
N VAL A 204 3.61 14.77 -5.06
CA VAL A 204 4.09 14.05 -3.87
C VAL A 204 3.32 14.45 -2.61
N LEU A 205 3.08 15.74 -2.40
CA LEU A 205 2.34 16.22 -1.23
C LEU A 205 0.87 15.79 -1.23
N HIS A 206 0.22 15.68 -2.40
CA HIS A 206 -1.15 15.16 -2.48
C HIS A 206 -1.21 13.68 -2.16
N LYS A 207 -0.25 12.89 -2.66
CA LYS A 207 -0.12 11.48 -2.26
C LYS A 207 0.06 11.37 -0.74
N LEU A 208 0.98 12.15 -0.17
CA LEU A 208 1.24 12.17 1.26
C LEU A 208 -0.01 12.53 2.08
N GLN A 209 -0.79 13.53 1.67
CA GLN A 209 -2.06 13.90 2.30
C GLN A 209 -3.09 12.77 2.27
N ARG A 210 -3.22 12.07 1.14
CA ARG A 210 -4.14 10.94 0.99
C ARG A 210 -3.74 9.75 1.87
N TYR A 211 -2.45 9.43 1.92
CA TYR A 211 -1.94 8.40 2.82
C TYR A 211 -2.13 8.78 4.28
N ALA A 212 -1.82 10.00 4.66
CA ALA A 212 -2.03 10.49 6.02
C ALA A 212 -3.51 10.36 6.42
N HIS A 213 -4.43 10.77 5.55
CA HIS A 213 -5.86 10.61 5.79
C HIS A 213 -6.24 9.14 5.97
N PHE A 214 -5.82 8.26 5.06
CA PHE A 214 -6.08 6.83 5.16
C PHE A 214 -5.55 6.20 6.45
N PHE A 215 -4.36 6.61 6.90
CA PHE A 215 -3.75 6.07 8.12
C PHE A 215 -4.37 6.61 9.41
N THR A 216 -4.88 7.84 9.42
CA THR A 216 -5.27 8.54 10.65
C THR A 216 -6.76 8.83 10.77
N ALA A 217 -7.48 8.99 9.66
CA ALA A 217 -8.89 9.32 9.71
C ALA A 217 -9.73 8.10 10.12
N MET A 218 -10.72 8.36 10.96
CA MET A 218 -11.66 7.35 11.39
C MET A 218 -12.64 7.00 10.27
N ALA A 219 -12.90 5.73 10.06
CA ALA A 219 -13.95 5.29 9.16
C ALA A 219 -15.33 5.67 9.70
N GLY A 220 -16.31 5.87 8.81
CA GLY A 220 -17.60 6.50 9.12
C GLY A 220 -18.40 5.94 10.31
N ASP A 221 -18.10 4.72 10.77
CA ASP A 221 -18.68 4.13 12.00
C ASP A 221 -17.91 4.51 13.28
N GLY A 222 -16.81 5.27 13.15
CA GLY A 222 -16.00 5.77 14.28
C GLY A 222 -15.29 4.69 15.09
N GLY A 223 -15.30 3.43 14.65
CA GLY A 223 -14.74 2.30 15.41
C GLY A 223 -13.24 2.06 15.18
N ALA A 224 -12.71 2.45 14.02
CA ALA A 224 -11.31 2.27 13.65
C ALA A 224 -10.92 3.22 12.51
N THR A 225 -9.62 3.45 12.31
CA THR A 225 -9.14 4.16 11.12
C THR A 225 -9.38 3.33 9.86
N TYR A 226 -9.38 3.96 8.69
CA TYR A 226 -9.46 3.24 7.42
C TYR A 226 -8.33 2.21 7.30
N TYR A 227 -7.12 2.58 7.75
CA TYR A 227 -6.00 1.66 7.81
C TYR A 227 -6.26 0.43 8.69
N ALA A 228 -6.72 0.62 9.92
CA ALA A 228 -6.99 -0.47 10.84
C ALA A 228 -8.15 -1.38 10.40
N ARG A 229 -9.05 -0.89 9.54
CA ARG A 229 -10.10 -1.69 8.90
C ARG A 229 -9.55 -2.55 7.77
N ALA A 230 -8.71 -1.95 6.92
CA ALA A 230 -8.10 -2.65 5.81
C ALA A 230 -7.06 -3.68 6.29
N PHE A 231 -6.36 -3.38 7.39
CA PHE A 231 -5.27 -4.18 7.94
C PHE A 231 -5.47 -4.43 9.44
N PRO A 232 -6.25 -5.49 9.81
CA PRO A 232 -6.56 -5.80 11.21
C PRO A 232 -5.34 -6.14 12.08
N ASP A 233 -4.24 -6.59 11.46
CA ASP A 233 -2.96 -6.88 12.11
C ASP A 233 -2.27 -5.63 12.68
N ARG A 234 -2.69 -4.44 12.27
CA ARG A 234 -2.22 -3.13 12.76
C ARG A 234 -0.71 -2.95 12.70
N LEU A 235 -0.05 -3.55 11.73
CA LEU A 235 1.37 -3.29 11.49
C LEU A 235 1.59 -1.79 11.25
N PHE A 236 2.70 -1.25 11.76
CA PHE A 236 2.97 0.18 11.62
C PHE A 236 3.21 0.56 10.15
N PRO A 237 2.44 1.53 9.58
CA PRO A 237 2.57 1.88 8.18
C PRO A 237 3.82 2.74 7.91
N VAL A 238 4.54 2.39 6.86
CA VAL A 238 5.67 3.16 6.34
C VAL A 238 5.41 3.47 4.88
N LEU A 239 5.37 4.75 4.52
CA LEU A 239 5.27 5.20 3.14
C LEU A 239 6.69 5.40 2.58
N VAL A 240 7.00 4.74 1.46
CA VAL A 240 8.30 4.79 0.82
C VAL A 240 8.17 5.39 -0.57
N PHE A 241 8.76 6.56 -0.79
CA PHE A 241 8.89 7.13 -2.13
C PHE A 241 10.18 6.64 -2.78
N LEU A 242 10.07 6.09 -3.98
CA LEU A 242 11.19 5.67 -4.81
C LEU A 242 11.45 6.73 -5.88
N VAL A 243 12.66 7.26 -5.94
CA VAL A 243 13.00 8.38 -6.83
C VAL A 243 14.24 8.09 -7.67
N HIS A 244 14.41 8.77 -8.81
CA HIS A 244 15.50 8.51 -9.73
C HIS A 244 16.86 9.09 -9.30
N SER A 245 16.89 10.13 -8.49
CA SER A 245 18.15 10.80 -8.19
C SER A 245 18.30 11.22 -6.73
N PRO A 246 19.53 11.31 -6.23
CA PRO A 246 19.81 11.84 -4.89
C PRO A 246 19.31 13.28 -4.70
N GLU A 247 19.27 14.09 -5.75
CA GLU A 247 18.74 15.44 -5.69
C GLU A 247 17.21 15.41 -5.46
N ARG A 248 16.48 14.60 -6.24
CA ARG A 248 15.05 14.41 -6.08
C ARG A 248 14.73 13.86 -4.68
N LYS A 249 15.54 12.92 -4.19
CA LYS A 249 15.44 12.36 -2.84
C LYS A 249 15.46 13.48 -1.80
N ARG A 250 16.51 14.32 -1.78
CA ARG A 250 16.61 15.44 -0.82
C ARG A 250 15.42 16.39 -0.88
N ARG A 251 14.91 16.69 -2.07
CA ARG A 251 13.75 17.59 -2.25
C ARG A 251 12.46 16.96 -1.71
N VAL A 252 12.22 15.67 -1.96
CA VAL A 252 11.04 14.95 -1.47
C VAL A 252 11.12 14.74 0.04
N GLU A 253 12.29 14.37 0.59
CA GLU A 253 12.54 14.26 2.03
C GLU A 253 12.23 15.56 2.77
N LYS A 254 12.77 16.69 2.24
CA LYS A 254 12.50 18.01 2.82
C LYS A 254 11.00 18.31 2.83
N ALA A 255 10.32 18.16 1.70
CA ALA A 255 8.90 18.44 1.58
C ALA A 255 8.05 17.56 2.51
N ALA A 256 8.37 16.26 2.60
CA ALA A 256 7.69 15.34 3.49
C ALA A 256 7.92 15.69 4.97
N LYS A 257 9.15 16.02 5.34
CA LYS A 257 9.51 16.45 6.71
C LYS A 257 8.79 17.74 7.11
N ASP A 258 8.81 18.74 6.24
CA ASP A 258 8.17 20.04 6.48
C ASP A 258 6.65 19.85 6.66
N TRP A 259 6.03 19.02 5.81
CA TRP A 259 4.61 18.72 5.88
C TRP A 259 4.23 17.93 7.15
N LEU A 260 4.97 16.85 7.50
CA LEU A 260 4.73 16.06 8.72
C LEU A 260 4.92 16.88 9.98
N GLY A 261 5.95 17.74 10.03
CA GLY A 261 6.19 18.64 11.14
C GLY A 261 5.01 19.61 11.37
N ALA A 262 4.42 20.13 10.30
CA ALA A 262 3.24 20.98 10.37
C ALA A 262 1.97 20.25 10.84
N GLN A 263 1.87 18.91 10.61
CA GLN A 263 0.71 18.11 11.03
C GLN A 263 0.84 17.53 12.44
N GLY A 264 2.04 17.53 13.03
CA GLY A 264 2.29 16.90 14.34
C GLY A 264 2.02 15.39 14.38
N SER A 265 2.02 14.71 13.21
CA SER A 265 1.61 13.33 13.12
C SER A 265 2.77 12.35 13.29
N SER A 266 2.61 11.36 14.18
CA SER A 266 3.52 10.22 14.36
C SER A 266 2.87 8.89 13.94
N ALA A 267 1.67 8.90 13.34
CA ALA A 267 0.90 7.71 13.04
C ALA A 267 1.50 6.83 11.92
N PHE A 268 2.43 7.36 11.15
CA PHE A 268 3.16 6.64 10.10
C PHE A 268 4.52 7.30 9.86
N ARG A 269 5.38 6.61 9.13
CA ARG A 269 6.69 7.15 8.72
C ARG A 269 6.76 7.32 7.22
N VAL A 270 7.55 8.30 6.78
CA VAL A 270 7.90 8.50 5.39
C VAL A 270 9.40 8.23 5.23
N ARG A 271 9.75 7.47 4.19
CA ARG A 271 11.11 7.28 3.72
C ARG A 271 11.20 7.64 2.25
N VAL A 272 12.33 8.10 1.83
CA VAL A 272 12.60 8.35 0.41
C VAL A 272 13.88 7.62 0.05
N LEU A 273 13.82 6.80 -0.97
CA LEU A 273 14.94 6.00 -1.45
C LEU A 273 15.13 6.26 -2.94
N THR A 274 16.36 6.18 -3.41
CA THR A 274 16.57 6.08 -4.86
C THR A 274 16.24 4.67 -5.33
N PHE A 275 15.85 4.50 -6.61
CA PHE A 275 15.64 3.17 -7.19
C PHE A 275 16.88 2.28 -7.07
N GLU A 276 18.07 2.88 -7.15
CA GLU A 276 19.37 2.20 -7.07
C GLU A 276 19.60 1.60 -5.67
N GLU A 277 19.35 2.38 -4.60
CA GLU A 277 19.59 1.93 -3.22
C GLU A 277 18.43 1.11 -2.62
N ALA A 278 17.25 1.17 -3.23
CA ALA A 278 16.02 0.64 -2.63
C ALA A 278 16.09 -0.85 -2.31
N ALA A 279 16.61 -1.67 -3.23
CA ALA A 279 16.69 -3.11 -3.04
C ALA A 279 17.56 -3.49 -1.82
N ASP A 280 18.72 -2.85 -1.68
CA ASP A 280 19.67 -3.14 -0.59
C ASP A 280 19.14 -2.64 0.75
N VAL A 281 18.56 -1.43 0.78
CA VAL A 281 17.96 -0.87 2.01
C VAL A 281 16.78 -1.70 2.48
N LEU A 282 15.91 -2.13 1.56
CA LEU A 282 14.76 -2.98 1.89
C LEU A 282 15.22 -4.39 2.32
N ALA A 283 16.24 -4.96 1.66
CA ALA A 283 16.81 -6.25 2.06
C ALA A 283 17.43 -6.20 3.46
N THR A 284 18.16 -5.14 3.78
CA THR A 284 18.70 -4.88 5.11
C THR A 284 17.58 -4.80 6.15
N PHE A 285 16.53 -4.03 5.85
CA PHE A 285 15.35 -3.95 6.72
C PHE A 285 14.71 -5.33 6.99
N ILE A 286 14.62 -6.18 5.96
CA ILE A 286 14.03 -7.51 6.09
C ILE A 286 14.93 -8.44 6.92
N ARG A 287 16.26 -8.39 6.72
CA ARG A 287 17.23 -9.25 7.42
C ARG A 287 17.42 -8.86 8.89
N GLU A 288 17.68 -7.60 9.14
CA GLU A 288 18.14 -7.12 10.44
C GLU A 288 17.03 -7.03 11.48
N GLY A 289 15.79 -7.13 11.05
CA GLY A 289 14.64 -7.00 11.93
C GLY A 289 14.78 -5.79 12.81
N SER A 290 14.25 -4.68 12.41
CA SER A 290 14.11 -3.50 13.28
C SER A 290 15.35 -3.11 14.13
N ALA A 291 16.52 -3.08 13.53
CA ALA A 291 17.65 -2.29 14.05
C ALA A 291 17.50 -0.79 13.77
N VAL A 292 16.29 -0.34 13.35
CA VAL A 292 15.91 1.04 13.65
C VAL A 292 15.57 1.02 15.12
N PRO A 293 16.30 1.78 15.98
CA PRO A 293 15.94 1.91 17.38
C PRO A 293 14.42 2.14 17.41
N ALA A 294 13.71 1.29 18.14
CA ALA A 294 12.35 1.63 18.49
C ALA A 294 12.48 3.04 19.05
N GLU A 295 11.99 4.05 18.31
CA GLU A 295 11.65 5.26 19.02
C GLU A 295 10.79 4.77 20.16
N PRO A 296 11.09 5.19 21.39
CA PRO A 296 10.37 4.68 22.54
C PRO A 296 8.89 4.72 22.11
N ARG A 297 8.22 3.56 22.13
CA ARG A 297 6.76 3.55 22.16
C ARG A 297 6.43 4.68 23.09
N PRO A 298 5.55 5.63 22.74
CA PRO A 298 5.14 6.63 23.70
C PRO A 298 4.87 5.83 24.97
N ALA A 299 5.73 6.03 25.97
CA ALA A 299 5.89 5.14 27.12
C ALA A 299 4.48 4.75 27.50
N SER A 300 4.19 3.44 27.58
CA SER A 300 2.85 2.97 27.89
C SER A 300 2.42 3.88 29.02
N VAL A 301 1.45 4.75 28.75
CA VAL A 301 1.09 5.82 29.69
C VAL A 301 0.85 5.06 30.97
N ALA A 302 1.67 5.31 31.99
CA ALA A 302 1.57 4.58 33.24
C ALA A 302 0.09 4.64 33.64
N PRO A 303 -0.54 3.52 33.98
CA PRO A 303 -1.97 3.51 34.24
C PRO A 303 -2.26 4.68 35.16
N LEU A 304 -3.11 5.59 34.70
CA LEU A 304 -3.53 6.74 35.50
C LEU A 304 -4.00 6.21 36.85
N ASP A 305 -3.56 6.85 37.92
CA ASP A 305 -4.09 6.51 39.24
C ASP A 305 -5.64 6.66 39.23
N ALA A 306 -6.30 5.96 40.14
CA ALA A 306 -7.75 5.87 40.16
C ALA A 306 -8.42 7.25 40.27
N GLU A 307 -7.77 8.19 40.95
CA GLU A 307 -8.28 9.55 41.15
C GLU A 307 -8.22 10.37 39.85
N LYS A 308 -7.09 10.37 39.15
CA LYS A 308 -6.95 11.04 37.85
C LYS A 308 -7.86 10.42 36.79
N SER A 309 -8.05 9.09 36.84
CA SER A 309 -8.97 8.39 35.95
C SER A 309 -10.41 8.84 36.18
N ARG A 310 -10.79 9.02 37.43
CA ARG A 310 -12.12 9.55 37.81
C ARG A 310 -12.30 10.99 37.33
N GLN A 311 -11.34 11.89 37.63
CA GLN A 311 -11.39 13.29 37.23
C GLN A 311 -11.50 13.44 35.70
N LEU A 312 -10.76 12.66 34.93
CA LEU A 312 -10.88 12.63 33.46
C LEU A 312 -12.26 12.18 32.97
N ARG A 313 -12.81 11.15 33.61
CA ARG A 313 -14.15 10.62 33.28
C ARG A 313 -15.22 11.66 33.60
N ASP A 314 -15.15 12.30 34.76
CA ASP A 314 -16.10 13.31 35.18
C ASP A 314 -16.03 14.58 34.31
N GLY A 315 -14.83 15.04 33.97
CA GLY A 315 -14.62 16.12 33.01
C GLY A 315 -15.18 15.83 31.62
N TYR A 316 -14.96 14.62 31.13
CA TYR A 316 -15.55 14.17 29.86
C TYR A 316 -17.08 14.14 29.90
N ASN A 317 -17.67 13.59 30.96
CA ASN A 317 -19.12 13.50 31.11
C ASN A 317 -19.75 14.89 31.13
N ALA A 318 -19.18 15.82 31.89
CA ALA A 318 -19.62 17.22 31.93
C ALA A 318 -19.58 17.90 30.54
N LEU A 319 -18.53 17.64 29.77
CA LEU A 319 -18.39 18.19 28.42
C LEU A 319 -19.42 17.57 27.47
N ALA A 320 -19.66 16.26 27.57
CA ALA A 320 -20.68 15.56 26.78
C ALA A 320 -22.10 16.05 27.09
N GLU A 321 -22.41 16.30 28.35
CA GLU A 321 -23.69 16.90 28.79
C GLU A 321 -23.88 18.30 28.26
N ALA A 322 -22.84 19.15 28.31
CA ALA A 322 -22.88 20.53 27.78
C ALA A 322 -23.14 20.50 26.25
N LEU A 323 -22.48 19.59 25.53
CA LEU A 323 -22.72 19.44 24.10
C LEU A 323 -24.14 18.99 23.77
N ASN A 324 -24.69 18.06 24.54
CA ASN A 324 -26.06 17.57 24.37
C ASN A 324 -27.09 18.64 24.68
N ALA A 325 -26.83 19.49 25.72
CA ALA A 325 -27.65 20.63 26.03
C ALA A 325 -27.63 21.67 24.89
N THR A 326 -26.46 21.96 24.32
CA THR A 326 -26.31 22.86 23.18
C THR A 326 -27.08 22.31 21.94
N ARG A 327 -26.99 21.00 21.66
CA ARG A 327 -27.74 20.39 20.58
C ARG A 327 -29.26 20.54 20.76
N ARG A 328 -29.76 20.34 21.97
CA ARG A 328 -31.18 20.53 22.27
C ARG A 328 -31.59 21.98 22.06
N ALA A 329 -30.82 22.91 22.57
CA ALA A 329 -31.10 24.36 22.40
C ALA A 329 -31.13 24.79 20.92
N ILE A 330 -30.22 24.25 20.08
CA ILE A 330 -30.22 24.49 18.64
C ILE A 330 -31.45 23.84 17.98
N ALA A 331 -31.78 22.61 18.34
CA ALA A 331 -32.97 21.95 17.80
C ALA A 331 -34.26 22.73 18.15
N ASP A 332 -34.37 23.20 19.40
CA ASP A 332 -35.51 24.04 19.87
C ASP A 332 -35.55 25.42 19.16
N HIS A 333 -34.39 26.01 18.89
CA HIS A 333 -34.30 27.29 18.13
C HIS A 333 -34.76 27.05 16.66
N ASN A 334 -34.26 26.03 16.02
CA ASN A 334 -34.62 25.70 14.65
C ASN A 334 -36.11 25.34 14.51
N ALA A 335 -36.67 24.66 15.49
CA ALA A 335 -38.11 24.30 15.52
C ALA A 335 -39.03 25.53 15.67
N ARG A 336 -38.56 26.60 16.28
CA ARG A 336 -39.32 27.88 16.45
C ARG A 336 -39.26 28.79 15.23
N GLY A 337 -38.72 28.36 14.11
CA GLY A 337 -38.68 29.13 12.86
C GLY A 337 -37.59 30.19 12.78
N GLY A 338 -36.57 30.12 13.64
CA GLY A 338 -35.39 30.96 13.57
C GLY A 338 -34.49 30.63 12.36
N CYS A 339 -33.48 31.48 12.14
CA CYS A 339 -32.47 31.17 11.16
C CYS A 339 -31.80 29.81 11.50
N ARG A 340 -31.72 28.91 10.54
CA ARG A 340 -31.18 27.56 10.77
C ARG A 340 -29.76 27.63 11.28
N VAL A 341 -29.51 27.07 12.45
CA VAL A 341 -28.18 26.92 13.07
C VAL A 341 -27.84 25.47 13.15
N ASP A 342 -26.66 25.09 12.67
CA ASP A 342 -26.14 23.74 12.76
C ASP A 342 -24.84 23.73 13.62
N LEU A 343 -24.68 22.70 14.46
CA LEU A 343 -23.43 22.49 15.17
C LEU A 343 -22.34 22.08 14.19
N PRO A 344 -21.17 22.71 14.22
CA PRO A 344 -20.03 22.26 13.44
C PRO A 344 -19.70 20.80 13.76
N ALA A 345 -19.46 19.98 12.74
CA ALA A 345 -19.15 18.55 12.91
C ALA A 345 -17.83 18.33 13.69
N ALA A 346 -16.83 19.20 13.51
CA ALA A 346 -15.49 19.05 14.09
C ALA A 346 -15.45 18.98 15.63
N PRO A 347 -16.17 19.81 16.41
CA PRO A 347 -16.21 19.67 17.88
C PRO A 347 -16.85 18.36 18.34
N VAL A 348 -17.84 17.87 17.63
CA VAL A 348 -18.53 16.60 17.95
C VAL A 348 -17.58 15.41 17.75
N GLU A 349 -16.82 15.44 16.67
CA GLU A 349 -15.85 14.40 16.34
C GLU A 349 -14.66 14.41 17.32
N ALA A 350 -14.15 15.60 17.65
CA ALA A 350 -13.10 15.75 18.66
C ALA A 350 -13.50 15.16 20.02
N LEU A 351 -14.75 15.37 20.44
CA LEU A 351 -15.28 14.80 21.70
C LEU A 351 -15.44 13.28 21.64
N ARG A 352 -15.83 12.71 20.50
CA ARG A 352 -15.88 11.26 20.31
C ARG A 352 -14.48 10.65 20.41
N THR A 353 -13.51 11.25 19.72
CA THR A 353 -12.12 10.81 19.76
C THR A 353 -11.55 10.89 21.17
N LEU A 354 -11.81 11.98 21.90
CA LEU A 354 -11.39 12.13 23.29
C LEU A 354 -12.03 11.10 24.21
N ARG A 355 -13.33 10.79 24.02
CA ARG A 355 -14.02 9.73 24.77
C ARG A 355 -13.35 8.38 24.56
N ASP A 356 -13.08 8.02 23.32
CA ASP A 356 -12.53 6.71 22.97
C ASP A 356 -11.09 6.58 23.47
N LEU A 357 -10.30 7.63 23.42
CA LEU A 357 -8.98 7.72 24.04
C LEU A 357 -9.07 7.52 25.56
N ILE A 358 -9.96 8.23 26.25
CA ILE A 358 -10.11 8.09 27.70
C ILE A 358 -10.57 6.68 28.06
N ARG A 359 -11.58 6.13 27.38
CA ARG A 359 -12.17 4.83 27.73
C ARG A 359 -11.23 3.67 27.42
N HIS A 360 -10.65 3.65 26.24
CA HIS A 360 -9.93 2.47 25.75
C HIS A 360 -8.43 2.55 26.00
N ASP A 361 -7.83 3.72 25.81
CA ASP A 361 -6.38 3.85 25.87
C ASP A 361 -5.87 4.25 27.25
N LEU A 362 -6.65 5.02 28.02
CA LEU A 362 -6.27 5.44 29.38
C LEU A 362 -6.91 4.58 30.47
N LEU A 363 -8.15 4.17 30.29
CA LEU A 363 -8.89 3.38 31.30
C LEU A 363 -8.85 1.87 31.05
N GLY A 364 -8.33 1.42 29.88
CA GLY A 364 -8.23 0.00 29.52
C GLY A 364 -9.58 -0.70 29.30
N GLU A 365 -10.68 0.05 29.11
CA GLU A 365 -11.96 -0.57 28.82
C GLU A 365 -11.94 -1.32 27.48
N PRO A 366 -12.49 -2.53 27.39
CA PRO A 366 -12.48 -3.27 26.13
C PRO A 366 -13.28 -2.52 25.06
N ARG A 367 -12.72 -2.44 23.86
CA ARG A 367 -13.43 -1.87 22.70
C ARG A 367 -14.62 -2.79 22.35
N PRO A 368 -15.81 -2.25 22.06
CA PRO A 368 -16.96 -3.08 21.69
C PRO A 368 -16.66 -3.88 20.41
N THR A 369 -16.77 -5.19 20.49
CA THR A 369 -16.65 -6.07 19.31
C THR A 369 -17.86 -5.91 18.40
N LEU A 370 -17.66 -6.01 17.08
CA LEU A 370 -18.72 -5.88 16.06
C LEU A 370 -19.92 -6.79 16.27
N ALA A 371 -19.79 -7.88 17.02
CA ALA A 371 -20.87 -8.81 17.36
C ALA A 371 -21.90 -8.20 18.32
N ALA A 372 -21.49 -7.31 19.23
CA ALA A 372 -22.39 -6.71 20.24
C ALA A 372 -23.35 -5.65 19.64
N LYS A 373 -23.03 -5.05 18.49
CA LYS A 373 -23.87 -4.03 17.84
C LYS A 373 -25.11 -4.59 17.13
N ARG A 374 -25.17 -5.89 16.81
CA ARG A 374 -26.35 -6.50 16.15
C ARG A 374 -27.52 -6.79 17.09
N VAL A 375 -27.30 -6.78 18.39
CA VAL A 375 -28.35 -7.12 19.40
C VAL A 375 -29.08 -5.88 19.90
N SER A 376 -28.54 -4.67 19.78
CA SER A 376 -29.19 -3.46 20.32
C SER A 376 -30.09 -2.69 19.33
N ASN A 377 -30.22 -3.17 18.09
CA ASN A 377 -31.09 -2.57 17.05
C ASN A 377 -32.26 -3.51 16.66
N ARG A 378 -32.75 -4.31 17.59
CA ARG A 378 -34.04 -5.00 17.49
C ARG A 378 -35.01 -4.51 18.55
#